data_fe141253d0873cd4b07266eb19f8a94e
#
_entry.id   fe141253d0873cd4b07266eb19f8a94e
#
_cell.length_a   1.000
_cell.length_b   1.000
_cell.length_c   1.000
_cell.angle_alpha   90.00
_cell.angle_beta   90.00
_cell.angle_gamma   90.00
#
_symmetry.space_group_name_H-M   'P 1'
#
loop_
_entity.id
_entity.type
_entity.pdbx_description
1 polymer ?
#
loop_
_entity_poly.entity_id
_entity_poly.type
_entity_poly.pdbx_seq_one_letter_code
_entity_poly.pdbx_strand_id
1 'polypeptide(L)'
;DLHRVDRRQRQMCIRDSEHTNAPVRRDLMDEINWSDRLIGIKGTRGVGKTTFLLQYAKEKFGTDRSCLFINMNNFYFSGHSIVDFANEFQKRGGKVLLIDQVFKHPDWSRELRMCYDRFPNLKIVFTGSSVMRLKEENLELRDIVKSYNLRGFSFREFLNLQTGMKFRHYTLEEILSSHEQIAKGVLSKVRPLDYFQDYLHHGFYPFFLEKRNFSENLLKTMNMMVEVDILLIKQIELKYLSKIKKLLYLLAVDLSLIHISEPTRLGMI
;
A
#
# COMPACT_ATOMS: atom_id res chain seq x y z
N ASP A 1 -19.68 8.05 23.58
CA ASP A 1 -19.50 9.46 23.22
C ASP A 1 -18.85 9.63 21.83
N LEU A 2 -19.59 9.19 20.80
CA LEU A 2 -19.23 9.30 19.37
C LEU A 2 -18.78 10.73 18.98
N HIS A 3 -19.38 11.75 19.60
CA HIS A 3 -19.04 13.16 19.38
C HIS A 3 -17.60 13.51 19.73
N ARG A 4 -17.06 12.89 20.76
CA ARG A 4 -15.70 13.20 21.25
C ARG A 4 -14.62 12.48 20.45
N VAL A 5 -14.93 11.26 20.02
CA VAL A 5 -14.01 10.43 19.20
C VAL A 5 -13.95 10.97 17.77
N ASP A 6 -15.10 11.30 17.17
CA ASP A 6 -15.17 11.89 15.84
C ASP A 6 -14.40 13.23 15.75
N ARG A 7 -14.53 14.09 16.75
CA ARG A 7 -13.79 15.36 16.83
C ARG A 7 -12.27 15.15 16.97
N ARG A 8 -11.84 14.16 17.79
CA ARG A 8 -10.41 13.83 17.95
C ARG A 8 -9.84 13.15 16.71
N GLN A 9 -10.57 12.24 16.09
CA GLN A 9 -10.12 11.57 14.87
C GLN A 9 -10.08 12.55 13.68
N ARG A 10 -11.05 13.44 13.54
CA ARG A 10 -11.01 14.51 12.53
C ARG A 10 -9.83 15.45 12.73
N GLN A 11 -9.51 15.83 13.96
CA GLN A 11 -8.32 16.62 14.24
C GLN A 11 -7.03 15.86 13.95
N MET A 12 -6.97 14.56 14.21
CA MET A 12 -5.84 13.71 13.82
C MET A 12 -5.72 13.60 12.30
N CYS A 13 -6.82 13.34 11.58
CA CYS A 13 -6.82 13.27 10.12
C CYS A 13 -6.35 14.54 9.43
N ILE A 14 -6.87 15.70 9.86
CA ILE A 14 -6.46 16.99 9.31
C ILE A 14 -4.98 17.23 9.63
N ARG A 15 -4.55 17.02 10.85
CA ARG A 15 -3.14 17.15 11.24
C ARG A 15 -2.25 16.17 10.50
N ASP A 16 -2.63 14.90 10.40
CA ASP A 16 -1.84 13.88 9.71
C ASP A 16 -1.74 14.15 8.21
N SER A 17 -2.81 14.62 7.57
CA SER A 17 -2.78 15.01 6.16
C SER A 17 -1.99 16.29 5.91
N GLU A 18 -2.12 17.31 6.79
CA GLU A 18 -1.35 18.56 6.71
C GLU A 18 0.15 18.30 6.91
N HIS A 19 0.52 17.42 7.83
CA HIS A 19 1.91 17.07 8.11
C HIS A 19 2.48 15.98 7.18
N THR A 20 1.65 15.34 6.36
CA THR A 20 2.12 14.37 5.38
C THR A 20 2.81 15.09 4.24
N ASN A 21 4.12 15.17 4.33
CA ASN A 21 4.97 15.68 3.27
C ASN A 21 5.60 14.49 2.53
N ALA A 22 4.79 13.81 1.69
CA ALA A 22 5.28 12.72 0.87
C ALA A 22 6.18 13.31 -0.24
N PRO A 23 7.49 13.03 -0.25
CA PRO A 23 8.41 13.61 -1.23
C PRO A 23 8.16 13.07 -2.65
N VAL A 24 7.41 11.99 -2.76
CA VAL A 24 7.12 11.32 -4.03
C VAL A 24 5.61 11.11 -4.17
N ARG A 25 5.07 11.53 -5.29
CA ARG A 25 3.73 11.14 -5.72
C ARG A 25 3.81 9.83 -6.48
N ARG A 26 3.08 8.83 -6.01
CA ARG A 26 3.11 7.48 -6.58
C ARG A 26 2.32 7.43 -7.88
N ASP A 27 2.85 6.74 -8.89
CA ASP A 27 2.21 6.58 -10.20
C ASP A 27 0.80 5.96 -10.08
N LEU A 28 0.60 5.03 -9.15
CA LEU A 28 -0.71 4.43 -8.88
C LEU A 28 -1.81 5.46 -8.59
N MET A 29 -1.48 6.68 -8.14
CA MET A 29 -2.46 7.74 -7.89
C MET A 29 -3.21 8.14 -9.17
N ASP A 30 -2.55 8.04 -10.33
CA ASP A 30 -3.12 8.34 -11.63
C ASP A 30 -3.77 7.12 -12.32
N GLU A 31 -3.40 5.91 -11.90
CA GLU A 31 -3.95 4.67 -12.45
C GLU A 31 -5.30 4.28 -11.84
N ILE A 32 -5.59 4.74 -10.61
CA ILE A 32 -6.83 4.43 -9.91
C ILE A 32 -7.99 5.19 -10.52
N ASN A 33 -9.05 4.43 -10.88
CA ASN A 33 -10.33 5.05 -11.19
C ASN A 33 -11.04 5.50 -9.90
N TRP A 34 -10.81 6.74 -9.50
CA TRP A 34 -11.36 7.32 -8.29
C TRP A 34 -12.87 7.55 -8.34
N SER A 35 -13.56 7.25 -9.42
CA SER A 35 -15.04 7.30 -9.48
C SER A 35 -15.69 6.07 -8.85
N ASP A 36 -14.96 4.96 -8.72
CA ASP A 36 -15.45 3.73 -8.10
C ASP A 36 -15.80 3.97 -6.61
N ARG A 37 -16.87 3.33 -6.15
CA ARG A 37 -17.41 3.53 -4.80
C ARG A 37 -16.69 2.74 -3.72
N LEU A 38 -16.14 1.56 -4.06
CA LEU A 38 -15.40 0.71 -3.14
C LEU A 38 -14.06 0.34 -3.75
N ILE A 39 -12.99 0.93 -3.23
CA ILE A 39 -11.62 0.77 -3.71
C ILE A 39 -10.77 0.13 -2.63
N GLY A 40 -10.14 -1.02 -2.94
CA GLY A 40 -9.21 -1.71 -2.06
C GLY A 40 -7.76 -1.55 -2.54
N ILE A 41 -6.91 -0.96 -1.72
CA ILE A 41 -5.48 -0.77 -1.99
C ILE A 41 -4.68 -1.77 -1.16
N LYS A 42 -4.18 -2.83 -1.81
CA LYS A 42 -3.32 -3.84 -1.18
C LYS A 42 -1.85 -3.48 -1.34
N GLY A 43 -1.04 -4.01 -0.46
CA GLY A 43 0.42 -3.91 -0.58
C GLY A 43 1.12 -4.46 0.64
N THR A 44 2.40 -4.80 0.50
CA THR A 44 3.23 -5.26 1.62
C THR A 44 3.33 -4.18 2.71
N ARG A 45 3.69 -4.59 3.91
CA ARG A 45 3.98 -3.64 4.98
C ARG A 45 5.19 -2.78 4.58
N GLY A 46 5.18 -1.50 4.91
CA GLY A 46 6.30 -0.57 4.63
C GLY A 46 6.28 0.10 3.25
N VAL A 47 5.38 -0.26 2.31
CA VAL A 47 5.32 0.37 0.98
C VAL A 47 4.62 1.74 0.94
N GLY A 48 4.16 2.24 2.10
CA GLY A 48 3.58 3.60 2.21
C GLY A 48 2.08 3.69 1.95
N LYS A 49 1.28 2.63 2.20
CA LYS A 49 -0.19 2.65 2.00
C LYS A 49 -0.90 3.77 2.78
N THR A 50 -0.54 3.94 4.05
CA THR A 50 -1.10 5.00 4.91
C THR A 50 -0.78 6.38 4.33
N THR A 51 0.49 6.62 3.97
CA THR A 51 0.94 7.87 3.34
C THR A 51 0.20 8.13 2.02
N PHE A 52 -0.03 7.08 1.23
CA PHE A 52 -0.77 7.15 -0.03
C PHE A 52 -2.22 7.63 0.17
N LEU A 53 -2.94 7.08 1.17
CA LEU A 53 -4.29 7.53 1.49
C LEU A 53 -4.31 8.98 1.98
N LEU A 54 -3.37 9.36 2.85
CA LEU A 54 -3.26 10.73 3.37
C LEU A 54 -2.91 11.73 2.26
N GLN A 55 -2.04 11.33 1.32
CA GLN A 55 -1.72 12.15 0.15
C GLN A 55 -2.95 12.35 -0.74
N TYR A 56 -3.73 11.30 -0.99
CA TYR A 56 -4.99 11.40 -1.72
C TYR A 56 -5.98 12.36 -1.02
N ALA A 57 -6.14 12.22 0.30
CA ALA A 57 -6.98 13.11 1.09
C ALA A 57 -6.54 14.58 0.93
N LYS A 58 -5.24 14.84 1.05
CA LYS A 58 -4.66 16.18 0.92
C LYS A 58 -4.86 16.78 -0.48
N GLU A 59 -4.59 16.00 -1.53
CA GLU A 59 -4.68 16.47 -2.92
C GLU A 59 -6.12 16.73 -3.37
N LYS A 60 -7.09 15.94 -2.91
CA LYS A 60 -8.47 16.00 -3.40
C LYS A 60 -9.43 16.78 -2.50
N PHE A 61 -9.18 16.80 -1.21
CA PHE A 61 -10.11 17.33 -0.22
C PHE A 61 -9.48 18.45 0.63
N GLY A 62 -8.15 18.49 0.78
CA GLY A 62 -7.49 19.47 1.63
C GLY A 62 -8.07 19.47 3.03
N THR A 63 -8.74 20.57 3.42
CA THR A 63 -9.42 20.74 4.72
C THR A 63 -10.92 20.43 4.67
N ASP A 64 -11.44 19.93 3.53
CA ASP A 64 -12.86 19.60 3.39
C ASP A 64 -13.24 18.44 4.31
N ARG A 65 -14.26 18.67 5.13
CA ARG A 65 -14.77 17.70 6.11
C ARG A 65 -15.58 16.56 5.48
N SER A 66 -15.77 16.56 4.18
CA SER A 66 -16.46 15.49 3.45
C SER A 66 -15.61 14.21 3.31
N CYS A 67 -14.29 14.29 3.57
CA CYS A 67 -13.38 13.16 3.61
C CYS A 67 -12.88 12.92 5.03
N LEU A 68 -12.86 11.64 5.45
CA LEU A 68 -12.36 11.24 6.77
C LEU A 68 -11.45 10.02 6.65
N PHE A 69 -10.28 10.09 7.27
CA PHE A 69 -9.37 8.96 7.42
C PHE A 69 -9.54 8.30 8.79
N ILE A 70 -9.64 6.99 8.83
CA ILE A 70 -9.68 6.19 10.06
C ILE A 70 -8.69 5.03 9.98
N ASN A 71 -8.11 4.66 11.13
CA ASN A 71 -7.21 3.52 11.22
C ASN A 71 -7.81 2.45 12.13
N MET A 72 -7.90 1.21 11.65
CA MET A 72 -8.49 0.10 12.39
C MET A 72 -7.66 -0.40 13.58
N ASN A 73 -6.42 0.09 13.77
CA ASN A 73 -5.69 -0.11 15.02
C ASN A 73 -6.21 0.73 16.18
N ASN A 74 -7.11 1.67 15.94
CA ASN A 74 -7.67 2.48 17.02
C ASN A 74 -8.59 1.63 17.90
N PHE A 75 -8.38 1.65 19.22
CA PHE A 75 -9.17 0.89 20.21
C PHE A 75 -10.68 1.17 20.13
N TYR A 76 -11.09 2.30 19.59
CA TYR A 76 -12.50 2.60 19.36
C TYR A 76 -13.18 1.50 18.53
N PHE A 77 -12.53 1.00 17.49
CA PHE A 77 -13.08 -0.04 16.59
C PHE A 77 -13.03 -1.46 17.18
N SER A 78 -12.47 -1.66 18.37
CA SER A 78 -12.56 -2.96 19.07
C SER A 78 -13.97 -3.28 19.58
N GLY A 79 -14.82 -2.26 19.72
CA GLY A 79 -16.21 -2.44 20.19
C GLY A 79 -17.27 -1.71 19.36
N HIS A 80 -16.90 -1.15 18.21
CA HIS A 80 -17.80 -0.38 17.36
C HIS A 80 -17.69 -0.83 15.91
N SER A 81 -18.82 -0.94 15.23
CA SER A 81 -18.88 -1.36 13.84
C SER A 81 -18.49 -0.24 12.87
N ILE A 82 -17.92 -0.63 11.72
CA ILE A 82 -17.65 0.29 10.60
C ILE A 82 -18.97 0.85 10.06
N VAL A 83 -20.04 0.04 10.07
CA VAL A 83 -21.36 0.43 9.55
C VAL A 83 -21.98 1.57 10.36
N ASP A 84 -21.96 1.45 11.69
CA ASP A 84 -22.51 2.51 12.56
C ASP A 84 -21.70 3.79 12.45
N PHE A 85 -20.38 3.66 12.37
CA PHE A 85 -19.50 4.80 12.15
C PHE A 85 -19.77 5.49 10.80
N ALA A 86 -19.89 4.72 9.73
CA ALA A 86 -20.18 5.23 8.38
C ALA A 86 -21.55 5.93 8.32
N ASN A 87 -22.56 5.38 8.99
CA ASN A 87 -23.90 5.99 9.11
C ASN A 87 -23.82 7.38 9.77
N GLU A 88 -23.15 7.49 10.91
CA GLU A 88 -22.99 8.78 11.58
C GLU A 88 -22.15 9.78 10.77
N PHE A 89 -21.13 9.29 10.09
CA PHE A 89 -20.31 10.12 9.22
C PHE A 89 -21.12 10.69 8.04
N GLN A 90 -21.93 9.85 7.38
CA GLN A 90 -22.77 10.26 6.26
C GLN A 90 -23.85 11.26 6.70
N LYS A 91 -24.51 11.05 7.84
CA LYS A 91 -25.51 11.98 8.41
C LYS A 91 -24.94 13.39 8.62
N ARG A 92 -23.64 13.50 8.82
CA ARG A 92 -22.92 14.78 8.99
C ARG A 92 -22.35 15.35 7.70
N GLY A 93 -22.79 14.84 6.54
CA GLY A 93 -22.34 15.29 5.22
C GLY A 93 -21.04 14.65 4.73
N GLY A 94 -20.56 13.57 5.38
CA GLY A 94 -19.41 12.80 4.94
C GLY A 94 -19.68 12.10 3.61
N LYS A 95 -18.70 12.15 2.70
CA LYS A 95 -18.79 11.57 1.34
C LYS A 95 -17.75 10.51 1.07
N VAL A 96 -16.56 10.62 1.67
CA VAL A 96 -15.43 9.72 1.43
C VAL A 96 -14.85 9.23 2.75
N LEU A 97 -14.83 7.93 2.95
CA LEU A 97 -14.25 7.28 4.11
C LEU A 97 -12.99 6.52 3.70
N LEU A 98 -11.85 6.91 4.25
CA LEU A 98 -10.56 6.26 4.04
C LEU A 98 -10.25 5.37 5.25
N ILE A 99 -10.16 4.05 5.04
CA ILE A 99 -9.98 3.06 6.10
C ILE A 99 -8.62 2.40 5.98
N ASP A 100 -7.74 2.67 6.92
CA ASP A 100 -6.41 2.06 6.94
C ASP A 100 -6.38 0.77 7.76
N GLN A 101 -5.67 -0.24 7.26
CA GLN A 101 -5.49 -1.57 7.86
C GLN A 101 -6.82 -2.29 8.16
N VAL A 102 -7.74 -2.31 7.20
CA VAL A 102 -9.10 -2.83 7.36
C VAL A 102 -9.16 -4.24 7.97
N PHE A 103 -8.19 -5.12 7.67
CA PHE A 103 -8.11 -6.50 8.15
C PHE A 103 -7.92 -6.64 9.67
N LYS A 104 -7.69 -5.53 10.38
CA LYS A 104 -7.66 -5.50 11.85
C LYS A 104 -9.06 -5.57 12.48
N HIS A 105 -10.10 -5.25 11.72
CA HIS A 105 -11.48 -5.38 12.17
C HIS A 105 -12.01 -6.79 11.81
N PRO A 106 -12.61 -7.53 12.75
CA PRO A 106 -12.96 -8.94 12.52
C PRO A 106 -13.89 -9.16 11.32
N ASP A 107 -15.01 -8.44 11.25
CA ASP A 107 -16.05 -8.61 10.23
C ASP A 107 -15.95 -7.60 9.09
N TRP A 108 -14.74 -7.09 8.81
CA TRP A 108 -14.52 -5.98 7.89
C TRP A 108 -15.15 -6.16 6.50
N SER A 109 -15.09 -7.35 5.91
CA SER A 109 -15.61 -7.60 4.54
C SER A 109 -17.12 -7.51 4.49
N ARG A 110 -17.79 -8.14 5.47
CA ARG A 110 -19.25 -8.09 5.63
C ARG A 110 -19.73 -6.67 5.91
N GLU A 111 -19.04 -5.95 6.79
CA GLU A 111 -19.40 -4.58 7.12
C GLU A 111 -19.18 -3.60 5.97
N LEU A 112 -18.12 -3.78 5.17
CA LEU A 112 -17.93 -3.00 3.95
C LEU A 112 -19.02 -3.27 2.91
N ARG A 113 -19.46 -4.52 2.77
CA ARG A 113 -20.63 -4.85 1.93
C ARG A 113 -21.89 -4.14 2.42
N MET A 114 -22.15 -4.20 3.71
CA MET A 114 -23.31 -3.51 4.30
C MET A 114 -23.23 -1.98 4.09
N CYS A 115 -22.06 -1.38 4.23
CA CYS A 115 -21.87 0.04 3.92
C CYS A 115 -22.15 0.35 2.45
N TYR A 116 -21.64 -0.48 1.54
CA TYR A 116 -21.85 -0.31 0.10
C TYR A 116 -23.34 -0.36 -0.27
N ASP A 117 -24.09 -1.29 0.31
CA ASP A 117 -25.52 -1.47 0.01
C ASP A 117 -26.39 -0.38 0.66
N ARG A 118 -26.09 -0.01 1.91
CA ARG A 118 -26.89 0.95 2.68
C ARG A 118 -26.62 2.42 2.34
N PHE A 119 -25.40 2.75 1.93
CA PHE A 119 -24.97 4.14 1.77
C PHE A 119 -24.52 4.42 0.32
N PRO A 120 -25.47 4.58 -0.63
CA PRO A 120 -25.15 4.71 -2.06
C PRO A 120 -24.29 5.92 -2.40
N ASN A 121 -24.33 6.97 -1.60
CA ASN A 121 -23.55 8.21 -1.80
C ASN A 121 -22.20 8.21 -1.06
N LEU A 122 -21.89 7.16 -0.31
CA LEU A 122 -20.62 7.04 0.39
C LEU A 122 -19.61 6.28 -0.47
N LYS A 123 -18.45 6.89 -0.67
CA LYS A 123 -17.26 6.24 -1.23
C LYS A 123 -16.38 5.73 -0.11
N ILE A 124 -15.89 4.50 -0.24
CA ILE A 124 -14.96 3.90 0.71
C ILE A 124 -13.69 3.50 -0.02
N VAL A 125 -12.55 3.96 0.49
CA VAL A 125 -11.21 3.53 0.05
C VAL A 125 -10.53 2.90 1.25
N PHE A 126 -10.11 1.65 1.12
CA PHE A 126 -9.48 0.96 2.24
C PHE A 126 -8.12 0.38 1.89
N THR A 127 -7.25 0.22 2.89
CA THR A 127 -5.99 -0.49 2.71
C THR A 127 -6.01 -1.87 3.33
N GLY A 128 -5.30 -2.78 2.65
CA GLY A 128 -5.11 -4.15 3.10
C GLY A 128 -3.67 -4.63 2.92
N SER A 129 -3.36 -5.79 3.50
CA SER A 129 -2.10 -6.48 3.26
C SER A 129 -2.05 -7.09 1.86
N SER A 130 -0.86 -7.28 1.31
CA SER A 130 -0.65 -8.00 0.04
C SER A 130 -1.12 -9.46 0.09
N VAL A 131 -1.16 -10.05 1.27
CA VAL A 131 -1.60 -11.43 1.52
C VAL A 131 -3.11 -11.60 1.31
N MET A 132 -3.88 -10.51 1.38
CA MET A 132 -5.34 -10.54 1.20
C MET A 132 -5.72 -10.79 -0.26
N ARG A 133 -6.53 -11.81 -0.49
CA ARG A 133 -7.16 -12.09 -1.78
C ARG A 133 -8.58 -11.54 -1.77
N LEU A 134 -8.72 -10.24 -2.09
CA LEU A 134 -9.97 -9.49 -1.89
C LEU A 134 -11.16 -10.07 -2.65
N LYS A 135 -10.93 -10.63 -3.84
CA LYS A 135 -12.00 -11.17 -4.68
C LYS A 135 -12.20 -12.68 -4.47
N GLU A 136 -11.14 -13.39 -4.20
CA GLU A 136 -11.14 -14.86 -4.10
C GLU A 136 -11.61 -15.35 -2.73
N GLU A 137 -11.16 -14.66 -1.66
CA GLU A 137 -11.41 -15.06 -0.27
C GLU A 137 -12.56 -14.29 0.39
N ASN A 138 -13.09 -13.22 -0.26
CA ASN A 138 -14.18 -12.38 0.29
C ASN A 138 -15.32 -12.32 -0.73
N LEU A 139 -16.19 -13.31 -0.66
CA LEU A 139 -17.32 -13.45 -1.60
C LEU A 139 -18.25 -12.23 -1.57
N GLU A 140 -18.43 -11.62 -0.40
CA GLU A 140 -19.26 -10.43 -0.23
C GLU A 140 -18.77 -9.21 -1.01
N LEU A 141 -17.46 -9.14 -1.31
CA LEU A 141 -16.85 -7.99 -1.98
C LEU A 141 -16.53 -8.25 -3.45
N ARG A 142 -16.66 -9.49 -3.92
CA ARG A 142 -16.15 -9.96 -5.22
C ARG A 142 -16.64 -9.13 -6.41
N ASP A 143 -17.91 -8.77 -6.39
CA ASP A 143 -18.62 -8.06 -7.46
C ASP A 143 -18.50 -6.54 -7.37
N ILE A 144 -18.18 -5.99 -6.19
CA ILE A 144 -18.23 -4.55 -5.92
C ILE A 144 -16.88 -3.89 -5.72
N VAL A 145 -15.84 -4.66 -5.29
CA VAL A 145 -14.53 -4.08 -4.99
C VAL A 145 -13.65 -3.92 -6.23
N LYS A 146 -13.06 -2.75 -6.39
CA LYS A 146 -11.95 -2.50 -7.31
C LYS A 146 -10.64 -2.58 -6.54
N SER A 147 -9.82 -3.57 -6.89
CA SER A 147 -8.59 -3.87 -6.15
C SER A 147 -7.36 -3.41 -6.91
N TYR A 148 -6.53 -2.60 -6.25
CA TYR A 148 -5.26 -2.11 -6.76
C TYR A 148 -4.12 -2.58 -5.84
N ASN A 149 -2.91 -2.70 -6.40
CA ASN A 149 -1.75 -3.16 -5.66
C ASN A 149 -0.66 -2.09 -5.60
N LEU A 150 -0.51 -1.45 -4.43
CA LEU A 150 0.59 -0.53 -4.17
C LEU A 150 1.85 -1.33 -3.85
N ARG A 151 2.80 -1.32 -4.78
CA ARG A 151 4.12 -1.94 -4.62
C ARG A 151 5.09 -0.97 -3.95
N GLY A 152 6.28 -1.42 -3.61
CA GLY A 152 7.41 -0.52 -3.29
C GLY A 152 7.73 0.42 -4.45
N PHE A 153 8.70 1.31 -4.28
CA PHE A 153 9.13 2.17 -5.38
C PHE A 153 9.64 1.33 -6.56
N SER A 154 9.20 1.68 -7.76
CA SER A 154 9.88 1.25 -8.97
C SER A 154 11.24 1.94 -9.08
N PHE A 155 12.15 1.36 -9.86
CA PHE A 155 13.44 2.00 -10.09
C PHE A 155 13.28 3.41 -10.69
N ARG A 156 12.28 3.62 -11.55
CA ARG A 156 11.98 4.94 -12.11
C ARG A 156 11.53 5.94 -11.03
N GLU A 157 10.63 5.54 -10.11
CA GLU A 157 10.19 6.40 -9.00
C GLU A 157 11.37 6.73 -8.09
N PHE A 158 12.24 5.75 -7.79
CA PHE A 158 13.45 5.95 -7.03
C PHE A 158 14.42 6.91 -7.74
N LEU A 159 14.64 6.72 -9.03
CA LEU A 159 15.52 7.59 -9.83
C LEU A 159 15.00 9.03 -9.89
N ASN A 160 13.68 9.19 -10.10
CA ASN A 160 13.03 10.51 -10.07
C ASN A 160 13.24 11.21 -8.73
N LEU A 161 13.13 10.46 -7.64
CA LEU A 161 13.34 10.97 -6.29
C LEU A 161 14.80 11.41 -6.07
N GLN A 162 15.76 10.56 -6.44
CA GLN A 162 17.21 10.84 -6.21
C GLN A 162 17.72 11.99 -7.06
N THR A 163 17.21 12.14 -8.28
CA THR A 163 17.68 13.15 -9.24
C THR A 163 16.85 14.42 -9.30
N GLY A 164 15.66 14.43 -8.67
CA GLY A 164 14.68 15.50 -8.82
C GLY A 164 14.04 15.58 -10.20
N MET A 165 14.30 14.61 -11.07
CA MET A 165 13.77 14.55 -12.43
C MET A 165 12.36 13.92 -12.45
N LYS A 166 11.68 14.02 -13.60
CA LYS A 166 10.36 13.43 -13.84
C LYS A 166 10.41 12.60 -15.12
N PHE A 167 11.04 11.41 -15.04
CA PHE A 167 10.99 10.44 -16.12
C PHE A 167 9.56 9.86 -16.21
N ARG A 168 9.00 9.91 -17.43
CA ARG A 168 7.66 9.39 -17.68
C ARG A 168 7.64 7.87 -17.75
N HIS A 169 6.46 7.32 -17.65
CA HIS A 169 6.18 5.93 -17.98
C HIS A 169 6.23 5.75 -19.52
N TYR A 170 6.78 4.62 -19.96
CA TYR A 170 6.75 4.19 -21.37
C TYR A 170 5.97 2.88 -21.45
N THR A 171 5.11 2.76 -22.47
CA THR A 171 4.41 1.51 -22.76
C THR A 171 5.38 0.49 -23.36
N LEU A 172 5.02 -0.79 -23.32
CA LEU A 172 5.81 -1.83 -23.97
C LEU A 172 5.99 -1.56 -25.48
N GLU A 173 4.93 -1.11 -26.14
CA GLU A 173 4.94 -0.77 -27.56
C GLU A 173 5.91 0.38 -27.87
N GLU A 174 5.91 1.45 -27.07
CA GLU A 174 6.89 2.54 -27.20
C GLU A 174 8.33 2.04 -27.00
N ILE A 175 8.55 1.16 -26.02
CA ILE A 175 9.88 0.60 -25.76
C ILE A 175 10.33 -0.26 -26.96
N LEU A 176 9.48 -1.14 -27.47
CA LEU A 176 9.82 -2.01 -28.59
C LEU A 176 10.09 -1.23 -29.89
N SER A 177 9.34 -0.15 -30.12
CA SER A 177 9.49 0.65 -31.36
C SER A 177 10.61 1.69 -31.29
N SER A 178 10.96 2.21 -30.12
CA SER A 178 11.80 3.41 -29.98
C SER A 178 12.83 3.33 -28.82
N HIS A 179 13.23 2.12 -28.39
CA HIS A 179 14.09 1.93 -27.22
C HIS A 179 15.42 2.71 -27.29
N GLU A 180 16.05 2.81 -28.48
CA GLU A 180 17.29 3.57 -28.62
C GLU A 180 17.12 5.06 -28.37
N GLN A 181 16.04 5.65 -28.90
CA GLN A 181 15.76 7.08 -28.70
C GLN A 181 15.41 7.36 -27.23
N ILE A 182 14.62 6.47 -26.61
CA ILE A 182 14.27 6.55 -25.20
C ILE A 182 15.55 6.46 -24.34
N ALA A 183 16.41 5.48 -24.61
CA ALA A 183 17.66 5.29 -23.90
C ALA A 183 18.60 6.51 -24.04
N LYS A 184 18.78 7.03 -25.26
CA LYS A 184 19.56 8.25 -25.49
C LYS A 184 18.99 9.46 -24.74
N GLY A 185 17.66 9.60 -24.73
CA GLY A 185 16.97 10.68 -24.00
C GLY A 185 17.14 10.59 -22.49
N VAL A 186 17.20 9.39 -21.92
CA VAL A 186 17.45 9.17 -20.48
C VAL A 186 18.95 9.40 -20.18
N LEU A 187 19.84 8.79 -20.97
CA LEU A 187 21.30 8.86 -20.76
C LEU A 187 21.87 10.26 -20.94
N SER A 188 21.22 11.12 -21.73
CA SER A 188 21.61 12.54 -21.85
C SER A 188 21.38 13.33 -20.56
N LYS A 189 20.54 12.81 -19.64
CA LYS A 189 20.17 13.49 -18.39
C LYS A 189 20.78 12.84 -17.16
N VAL A 190 20.89 11.52 -17.15
CA VAL A 190 21.38 10.75 -16.00
C VAL A 190 21.96 9.42 -16.46
N ARG A 191 22.87 8.86 -15.69
CA ARG A 191 23.34 7.48 -15.84
C ARG A 191 22.56 6.58 -14.84
N PRO A 192 21.50 5.88 -15.26
CA PRO A 192 20.64 5.16 -14.33
C PRO A 192 21.38 4.07 -13.54
N LEU A 193 22.36 3.41 -14.15
CA LEU A 193 23.10 2.32 -13.52
C LEU A 193 23.92 2.78 -12.30
N ASP A 194 24.31 4.06 -12.22
CA ASP A 194 25.01 4.61 -11.06
C ASP A 194 24.14 4.59 -9.79
N TYR A 195 22.80 4.56 -9.95
CA TYR A 195 21.81 4.52 -8.88
C TYR A 195 21.23 3.12 -8.65
N PHE A 196 21.52 2.17 -9.54
CA PHE A 196 20.83 0.88 -9.52
C PHE A 196 21.25 0.01 -8.33
N GLN A 197 22.52 0.06 -7.92
CA GLN A 197 23.00 -0.67 -6.75
C GLN A 197 22.34 -0.17 -5.47
N ASP A 198 22.20 1.14 -5.30
CA ASP A 198 21.51 1.75 -4.16
C ASP A 198 20.03 1.38 -4.15
N TYR A 199 19.38 1.35 -5.32
CA TYR A 199 18.03 0.89 -5.45
C TYR A 199 17.84 -0.56 -5.00
N LEU A 200 18.71 -1.47 -5.43
CA LEU A 200 18.68 -2.87 -5.00
C LEU A 200 18.90 -3.03 -3.50
N HIS A 201 19.76 -2.18 -2.92
CA HIS A 201 20.05 -2.25 -1.49
C HIS A 201 18.88 -1.73 -0.63
N HIS A 202 18.31 -0.57 -0.96
CA HIS A 202 17.29 0.08 -0.10
C HIS A 202 16.15 0.78 -0.83
N GLY A 203 16.22 0.97 -2.14
CA GLY A 203 15.32 1.83 -2.91
C GLY A 203 13.88 1.36 -3.02
N PHE A 204 13.62 0.07 -2.77
CA PHE A 204 12.27 -0.49 -2.88
C PHE A 204 11.31 0.03 -1.80
N TYR A 205 11.78 0.20 -0.55
CA TYR A 205 10.93 0.59 0.56
C TYR A 205 11.03 2.09 0.85
N PRO A 206 9.90 2.85 0.80
CA PRO A 206 9.88 4.30 1.07
C PRO A 206 10.48 4.73 2.41
N PHE A 207 10.50 3.86 3.42
CA PHE A 207 11.05 4.19 4.73
C PHE A 207 12.58 4.43 4.75
N PHE A 208 13.29 4.16 3.63
CA PHE A 208 14.69 4.58 3.52
C PHE A 208 14.84 6.12 3.60
N LEU A 209 13.79 6.85 3.26
CA LEU A 209 13.75 8.31 3.36
C LEU A 209 13.80 8.83 4.81
N GLU A 210 13.47 7.98 5.78
CA GLU A 210 13.51 8.35 7.20
C GLU A 210 14.93 8.49 7.74
N LYS A 211 15.96 8.17 6.94
CA LYS A 211 17.40 8.24 7.29
C LYS A 211 17.75 7.50 8.60
N ARG A 212 16.95 6.51 8.98
CA ARG A 212 17.17 5.61 10.10
C ARG A 212 17.85 4.33 9.62
N ASN A 213 18.27 3.48 10.56
CA ASN A 213 18.86 2.18 10.21
C ASN A 213 17.90 1.36 9.33
N PHE A 214 18.17 1.33 8.03
CA PHE A 214 17.32 0.67 7.03
C PHE A 214 17.20 -0.83 7.29
N SER A 215 18.31 -1.50 7.57
CA SER A 215 18.34 -2.95 7.79
C SER A 215 17.51 -3.36 9.01
N GLU A 216 17.56 -2.58 10.09
CA GLU A 216 16.74 -2.83 11.28
C GLU A 216 15.26 -2.62 11.01
N ASN A 217 14.91 -1.54 10.28
CA ASN A 217 13.53 -1.28 9.87
C ASN A 217 13.01 -2.34 8.91
N LEU A 218 13.85 -2.86 8.02
CA LEU A 218 13.50 -3.95 7.12
C LEU A 218 13.22 -5.24 7.91
N LEU A 219 14.11 -5.62 8.83
CA LEU A 219 13.94 -6.80 9.68
C LEU A 219 12.68 -6.70 10.54
N LYS A 220 12.43 -5.52 11.15
CA LYS A 220 11.20 -5.26 11.91
C LYS A 220 9.96 -5.39 11.03
N THR A 221 10.00 -4.87 9.81
CA THR A 221 8.91 -4.95 8.84
C THR A 221 8.62 -6.40 8.43
N MET A 222 9.66 -7.20 8.17
CA MET A 222 9.54 -8.62 7.86
C MET A 222 8.95 -9.42 9.04
N ASN A 223 9.46 -9.20 10.26
CA ASN A 223 8.93 -9.85 11.45
C ASN A 223 7.45 -9.52 11.65
N MET A 224 7.08 -8.24 11.55
CA MET A 224 5.67 -7.81 11.69
C MET A 224 4.77 -8.42 10.60
N MET A 225 5.28 -8.58 9.37
CA MET A 225 4.52 -9.22 8.29
C MET A 225 4.29 -10.71 8.58
N VAL A 226 5.29 -11.43 9.09
CA VAL A 226 5.19 -12.85 9.41
C VAL A 226 4.39 -13.10 10.69
N GLU A 227 4.69 -12.36 11.75
CA GLU A 227 4.12 -12.58 13.10
C GLU A 227 2.72 -12.00 13.27
N VAL A 228 2.36 -11.00 12.47
CA VAL A 228 1.06 -10.32 12.59
C VAL A 228 0.21 -10.52 11.35
N ASP A 229 0.69 -10.04 10.18
CA ASP A 229 -0.17 -10.00 9.00
C ASP A 229 -0.51 -11.39 8.47
N ILE A 230 0.48 -12.29 8.36
CA ILE A 230 0.26 -13.66 7.85
C ILE A 230 -0.57 -14.46 8.85
N LEU A 231 -0.22 -14.43 10.13
CA LEU A 231 -0.95 -15.20 11.15
C LEU A 231 -2.41 -14.76 11.26
N LEU A 232 -2.63 -13.44 11.29
CA LEU A 232 -3.98 -12.88 11.41
C LEU A 232 -4.84 -13.15 10.17
N ILE A 233 -4.31 -12.90 8.98
CA ILE A 233 -5.07 -12.99 7.72
C ILE A 233 -5.31 -14.45 7.31
N LYS A 234 -4.32 -15.32 7.51
CA LYS A 234 -4.39 -16.75 7.14
C LYS A 234 -4.80 -17.65 8.30
N GLN A 235 -5.05 -17.09 9.49
CA GLN A 235 -5.43 -17.82 10.69
C GLN A 235 -4.49 -19.01 11.00
N ILE A 236 -3.18 -18.79 10.79
CA ILE A 236 -2.15 -19.81 11.04
C ILE A 236 -1.85 -19.85 12.53
N GLU A 237 -1.77 -21.04 13.10
CA GLU A 237 -1.42 -21.24 14.51
C GLU A 237 0.04 -20.82 14.79
N LEU A 238 0.26 -20.18 15.94
CA LEU A 238 1.58 -19.71 16.40
C LEU A 238 2.67 -20.79 16.40
N LYS A 239 2.31 -22.05 16.59
CA LYS A 239 3.27 -23.19 16.54
C LYS A 239 4.01 -23.31 15.21
N TYR A 240 3.47 -22.77 14.12
CA TYR A 240 4.11 -22.80 12.79
C TYR A 240 5.03 -21.61 12.53
N LEU A 241 5.06 -20.60 13.39
CA LEU A 241 5.83 -19.37 13.19
C LEU A 241 7.33 -19.65 12.99
N SER A 242 7.92 -20.51 13.84
CA SER A 242 9.33 -20.88 13.74
C SER A 242 9.65 -21.60 12.42
N LYS A 243 8.73 -22.44 11.94
CA LYS A 243 8.89 -23.15 10.65
C LYS A 243 8.82 -22.17 9.47
N ILE A 244 7.91 -21.19 9.52
CA ILE A 244 7.80 -20.13 8.49
C ILE A 244 9.08 -19.31 8.44
N LYS A 245 9.61 -18.88 9.59
CA LYS A 245 10.89 -18.14 9.66
C LYS A 245 12.05 -18.95 9.11
N LYS A 246 12.14 -20.24 9.47
CA LYS A 246 13.17 -21.15 8.95
C LYS A 246 13.05 -21.33 7.43
N LEU A 247 11.82 -21.47 6.91
CA LEU A 247 11.57 -21.57 5.47
C LEU A 247 12.03 -20.31 4.74
N LEU A 248 11.70 -19.13 5.25
CA LEU A 248 12.14 -17.85 4.66
C LEU A 248 13.67 -17.72 4.65
N TYR A 249 14.32 -18.15 5.74
CA TYR A 249 15.79 -18.16 5.81
C TYR A 249 16.40 -19.10 4.75
N LEU A 250 15.89 -20.33 4.65
CA LEU A 250 16.36 -21.31 3.65
C LEU A 250 16.18 -20.79 2.23
N LEU A 251 14.99 -20.24 1.91
CA LEU A 251 14.73 -19.65 0.60
C LEU A 251 15.68 -18.49 0.27
N ALA A 252 16.01 -17.65 1.26
CA ALA A 252 16.94 -16.55 1.06
C ALA A 252 18.38 -17.05 0.78
N VAL A 253 18.80 -18.13 1.42
CA VAL A 253 20.11 -18.74 1.20
C VAL A 253 20.14 -19.52 -0.13
N ASP A 254 19.12 -20.32 -0.43
CA ASP A 254 19.08 -21.17 -1.62
C ASP A 254 18.85 -20.38 -2.91
N LEU A 255 18.08 -19.29 -2.86
CA LEU A 255 17.90 -18.40 -4.02
C LEU A 255 19.23 -17.82 -4.51
N SER A 256 20.19 -17.59 -3.62
CA SER A 256 21.54 -17.15 -4.03
C SER A 256 22.30 -18.24 -4.79
N LEU A 257 22.05 -19.51 -4.49
CA LEU A 257 22.71 -20.64 -5.14
C LEU A 257 22.05 -21.00 -6.49
N ILE A 258 20.74 -20.92 -6.62
CA ILE A 258 19.99 -21.19 -7.86
C ILE A 258 20.38 -20.18 -8.94
N HIS A 259 20.47 -18.91 -8.63
CA HIS A 259 20.85 -17.86 -9.59
C HIS A 259 22.32 -17.96 -10.03
N ILE A 260 23.17 -18.62 -9.27
CA ILE A 260 24.57 -18.85 -9.63
C ILE A 260 24.75 -20.12 -10.47
N SER A 261 23.94 -21.15 -10.27
CA SER A 261 24.13 -22.46 -10.88
C SER A 261 23.29 -22.74 -12.14
N GLU A 262 22.11 -22.14 -12.29
CA GLU A 262 21.25 -22.38 -13.46
C GLU A 262 21.78 -21.84 -14.80
N PRO A 263 22.41 -20.67 -14.90
CA PRO A 263 22.99 -20.22 -16.17
C PRO A 263 24.05 -21.15 -16.75
N THR A 264 24.69 -21.93 -15.89
CA THR A 264 25.77 -22.84 -16.31
C THR A 264 25.21 -24.18 -16.84
N ARG A 265 24.01 -24.58 -16.46
CA ARG A 265 23.37 -25.83 -16.95
C ARG A 265 22.67 -25.65 -18.29
N LEU A 266 22.15 -24.47 -18.61
CA LEU A 266 21.51 -24.17 -19.91
C LEU A 266 22.51 -23.96 -21.05
N GLY A 267 23.80 -23.83 -20.79
CA GLY A 267 24.85 -23.70 -21.79
C GLY A 267 25.50 -25.03 -22.17
N MET A 268 25.03 -26.18 -21.67
CA MET A 268 25.58 -27.50 -21.94
C MET A 268 24.59 -28.47 -22.64
N ILE A 269 23.61 -27.96 -23.37
CA ILE A 269 22.77 -28.78 -24.27
C ILE A 269 22.94 -28.28 -25.70
#